data_145a489e39fb84096b1a482c20717384
#
_entry.id   145a489e39fb84096b1a482c20717384
#
_cell.length_a   1.000
_cell.length_b   1.000
_cell.length_c   1.000
_cell.angle_alpha   90.00
_cell.angle_beta   90.00
_cell.angle_gamma   90.00
#
_symmetry.space_group_name_H-M   'P 1'
#
loop_
_entity.id
_entity.type
_entity.pdbx_description
1 polymer ?
#
loop_
_entity_poly.entity_id
_entity_poly.type
_entity_poly.pdbx_seq_one_letter_code
_entity_poly.pdbx_strand_id
1 'polypeptide(L)'
;MLGKTEKVILAFILFIGAILRVYNFWDFSLSNDELSALARLNFDSFSDLIMNGVRIDGHPAAAQVILWYMTKWFGNSVFVVRLPFVVAGILSVYFMFRLAKEWISTSAGLLSAAAFATLEFPLLYSRIARPYALGMLFALMAATFWIRIVKQNQKPTDFVWLAFSLALCAYSHYFAALTAAILAFTGTFLIRGKNLKLYLLALVGAFLLYVPYIPIFLHQLSLGGVGQWLGPPENSWILKHLHYVFNDSAFVILAVLAITVAGFIIFKPTKTFQNHVLPFLLFLCPFLVGFYYSRNVNPVLQDSTLLFSFPFFLVFLFSGWNDGKEKLTYAATGILLSITLFSTTIEKHFFQTNHFGVFKELAAHIVDWNKETEENALLIGDFNFPFYINYYIEKQEPTKLALYRTTDETGLAELKSMVDTSSKEFVIYAWSTVNQAPEVEAIIREKFPIEVKRETYFNSEAVMFRKGKKPEPNYTFNFEKTDVWNFNPDAIQTDSSGIRSVLISPENPYGPTLQIALSELVAKGYTELTVRVVCAENDKDNPIQMVFDQGNETGGYAWESDAFKLQFKKDGPNWGVFYYKLNAAQSQADVLKIYPWLSEGESVKLTSMELRFR
;
A
#
# COMPACT_ATOMS: atom_id res chain seq x y z
N MET A 1 -12.25 18.20 37.28
CA MET A 1 -12.29 19.17 36.15
C MET A 1 -10.85 19.46 35.75
N LEU A 2 -10.60 19.76 34.47
CA LEU A 2 -9.25 20.17 34.03
C LEU A 2 -8.87 21.52 34.59
N GLY A 3 -7.63 21.64 35.08
CA GLY A 3 -7.02 22.93 35.45
C GLY A 3 -6.78 23.83 34.21
N LYS A 4 -6.48 25.09 34.42
CA LYS A 4 -6.28 26.07 33.33
C LYS A 4 -5.13 25.62 32.41
N THR A 5 -4.00 25.24 32.97
CA THR A 5 -2.80 24.78 32.21
C THR A 5 -3.08 23.53 31.40
N GLU A 6 -3.77 22.53 31.97
CA GLU A 6 -4.14 21.29 31.25
C GLU A 6 -5.05 21.57 30.04
N LYS A 7 -6.00 22.54 30.19
CA LYS A 7 -6.84 22.95 29.05
C LYS A 7 -6.01 23.59 27.94
N VAL A 8 -5.02 24.44 28.31
CA VAL A 8 -4.13 25.06 27.32
C VAL A 8 -3.28 24.02 26.60
N ILE A 9 -2.68 23.06 27.33
CA ILE A 9 -1.86 22.00 26.73
C ILE A 9 -2.71 21.12 25.82
N LEU A 10 -3.90 20.72 26.27
CA LEU A 10 -4.83 19.94 25.44
C LEU A 10 -5.24 20.70 24.18
N ALA A 11 -5.58 21.99 24.30
CA ALA A 11 -5.91 22.82 23.15
C ALA A 11 -4.75 22.92 22.16
N PHE A 12 -3.51 23.01 22.65
CA PHE A 12 -2.31 23.03 21.82
C PHE A 12 -2.10 21.68 21.10
N ILE A 13 -2.26 20.54 21.79
CA ILE A 13 -2.19 19.20 21.17
C ILE A 13 -3.26 19.05 20.08
N LEU A 14 -4.51 19.47 20.36
CA LEU A 14 -5.61 19.43 19.39
C LEU A 14 -5.33 20.32 18.17
N PHE A 15 -4.76 21.50 18.41
CA PHE A 15 -4.39 22.42 17.34
C PHE A 15 -3.29 21.84 16.43
N ILE A 16 -2.20 21.31 17.00
CA ILE A 16 -1.16 20.61 16.23
C ILE A 16 -1.75 19.41 15.48
N GLY A 17 -2.53 18.57 16.15
CA GLY A 17 -3.18 17.43 15.53
C GLY A 17 -4.12 17.80 14.38
N ALA A 18 -4.82 18.95 14.49
CA ALA A 18 -5.66 19.50 13.42
C ALA A 18 -4.81 20.01 12.25
N ILE A 19 -3.74 20.79 12.52
CA ILE A 19 -2.84 21.29 11.47
C ILE A 19 -2.28 20.13 10.66
N LEU A 20 -1.72 19.11 11.31
CA LEU A 20 -1.12 17.97 10.61
C LEU A 20 -2.13 17.22 9.71
N ARG A 21 -3.42 17.16 10.11
CA ARG A 21 -4.47 16.52 9.34
C ARG A 21 -5.00 17.38 8.19
N VAL A 22 -5.02 18.69 8.39
CA VAL A 22 -5.56 19.65 7.40
C VAL A 22 -4.49 20.10 6.40
N TYR A 23 -3.21 20.15 6.79
CA TYR A 23 -2.15 20.64 5.91
C TYR A 23 -2.07 19.83 4.61
N ASN A 24 -2.33 20.46 3.48
CA ASN A 24 -2.24 19.89 2.12
C ASN A 24 -2.98 18.55 1.90
N PHE A 25 -4.03 18.22 2.67
CA PHE A 25 -4.71 16.92 2.52
C PHE A 25 -5.43 16.75 1.18
N TRP A 26 -5.70 17.84 0.48
CA TRP A 26 -6.33 17.85 -0.85
C TRP A 26 -5.33 17.83 -2.01
N ASP A 27 -4.03 17.99 -1.74
CA ASP A 27 -3.02 18.16 -2.77
C ASP A 27 -2.42 16.84 -3.25
N PHE A 28 -2.35 15.84 -2.38
CA PHE A 28 -1.88 14.51 -2.73
C PHE A 28 -2.89 13.74 -3.58
N SER A 29 -2.36 12.93 -4.50
CA SER A 29 -3.15 11.99 -5.29
C SER A 29 -4.05 11.12 -4.41
N LEU A 30 -5.25 10.79 -4.90
CA LEU A 30 -6.09 9.76 -4.29
C LEU A 30 -5.43 8.39 -4.48
N SER A 31 -5.54 7.53 -3.48
CA SER A 31 -5.11 6.14 -3.55
C SER A 31 -5.99 5.32 -4.50
N ASN A 32 -5.49 4.15 -4.92
CA ASN A 32 -6.30 3.14 -5.61
C ASN A 32 -7.64 2.88 -4.91
N ASP A 33 -7.58 2.71 -3.60
CA ASP A 33 -8.74 2.41 -2.79
C ASP A 33 -9.75 3.55 -2.75
N GLU A 34 -9.29 4.81 -2.68
CA GLU A 34 -10.16 5.98 -2.72
C GLU A 34 -10.82 6.13 -4.10
N LEU A 35 -10.04 5.95 -5.19
CA LEU A 35 -10.56 5.98 -6.56
C LEU A 35 -11.53 4.83 -6.83
N SER A 36 -11.25 3.63 -6.31
CA SER A 36 -12.17 2.49 -6.35
C SER A 36 -13.50 2.79 -5.63
N ALA A 37 -13.45 3.46 -4.47
CA ALA A 37 -14.65 3.89 -3.77
C ALA A 37 -15.44 4.93 -4.57
N LEU A 38 -14.77 5.90 -5.19
CA LEU A 38 -15.41 6.92 -6.05
C LEU A 38 -16.03 6.31 -7.32
N ALA A 39 -15.38 5.32 -7.93
CA ALA A 39 -15.92 4.62 -9.10
C ALA A 39 -17.27 3.94 -8.83
N ARG A 40 -17.58 3.64 -7.58
CA ARG A 40 -18.80 2.99 -7.13
C ARG A 40 -19.82 3.97 -6.50
N LEU A 41 -19.84 5.24 -6.91
CA LEU A 41 -20.77 6.25 -6.40
C LEU A 41 -21.83 6.67 -7.44
N ASN A 42 -21.70 6.27 -8.69
CA ASN A 42 -22.58 6.72 -9.75
C ASN A 42 -23.93 5.96 -9.73
N PHE A 43 -24.73 6.22 -8.71
CA PHE A 43 -26.06 5.65 -8.53
C PHE A 43 -27.08 6.75 -8.22
N ASP A 44 -28.28 6.64 -8.83
CA ASP A 44 -29.35 7.63 -8.67
C ASP A 44 -30.07 7.48 -7.32
N SER A 45 -30.19 6.25 -6.82
CA SER A 45 -30.92 5.96 -5.59
C SER A 45 -30.03 5.39 -4.49
N PHE A 46 -30.44 5.61 -3.23
CA PHE A 46 -29.78 5.01 -2.07
C PHE A 46 -29.82 3.47 -2.10
N SER A 47 -30.93 2.90 -2.60
CA SER A 47 -31.06 1.44 -2.72
C SER A 47 -30.03 0.87 -3.71
N ASP A 48 -29.85 1.53 -4.85
CA ASP A 48 -28.86 1.11 -5.87
C ASP A 48 -27.43 1.25 -5.34
N LEU A 49 -27.13 2.32 -4.61
CA LEU A 49 -25.84 2.47 -3.93
C LEU A 49 -25.58 1.27 -3.00
N ILE A 50 -26.56 0.89 -2.18
CA ILE A 50 -26.39 -0.21 -1.23
C ILE A 50 -26.23 -1.55 -1.95
N MET A 51 -27.04 -1.82 -2.98
CA MET A 51 -27.03 -3.12 -3.66
C MET A 51 -25.87 -3.29 -4.64
N ASN A 52 -25.49 -2.23 -5.34
CA ASN A 52 -24.53 -2.29 -6.44
C ASN A 52 -23.18 -1.60 -6.11
N GLY A 53 -23.13 -0.73 -5.10
CA GLY A 53 -21.91 -0.04 -4.67
C GLY A 53 -21.31 -0.62 -3.38
N VAL A 54 -22.16 -0.88 -2.37
CA VAL A 54 -21.72 -1.35 -1.05
C VAL A 54 -21.64 -2.88 -0.99
N ARG A 55 -22.70 -3.58 -1.40
CA ARG A 55 -22.81 -5.03 -1.25
C ARG A 55 -21.67 -5.81 -1.90
N ILE A 56 -21.13 -5.29 -3.01
CA ILE A 56 -20.04 -5.91 -3.77
C ILE A 56 -18.64 -5.56 -3.24
N ASP A 57 -18.54 -4.63 -2.27
CA ASP A 57 -17.27 -4.23 -1.66
C ASP A 57 -16.90 -5.13 -0.46
N GLY A 58 -15.63 -5.19 -0.11
CA GLY A 58 -15.14 -5.85 1.10
C GLY A 58 -15.32 -5.05 2.39
N HIS A 59 -15.89 -3.83 2.32
CA HIS A 59 -16.03 -2.93 3.47
C HIS A 59 -17.50 -2.61 3.79
N PRO A 60 -17.82 -2.33 5.07
CA PRO A 60 -19.15 -1.85 5.47
C PRO A 60 -19.51 -0.49 4.88
N ALA A 61 -20.81 -0.14 4.96
CA ALA A 61 -21.44 0.94 4.21
C ALA A 61 -21.02 2.37 4.57
N ALA A 62 -20.55 2.65 5.80
CA ALA A 62 -20.47 4.02 6.32
C ALA A 62 -19.66 4.96 5.43
N ALA A 63 -18.45 4.53 5.01
CA ALA A 63 -17.60 5.35 4.16
C ALA A 63 -18.25 5.62 2.79
N GLN A 64 -18.80 4.57 2.16
CA GLN A 64 -19.41 4.66 0.84
C GLN A 64 -20.65 5.58 0.85
N VAL A 65 -21.48 5.46 1.89
CA VAL A 65 -22.68 6.31 2.07
C VAL A 65 -22.30 7.78 2.29
N ILE A 66 -21.30 8.03 3.14
CA ILE A 66 -20.80 9.40 3.37
C ILE A 66 -20.26 9.99 2.07
N LEU A 67 -19.42 9.26 1.34
CA LEU A 67 -18.87 9.69 0.07
C LEU A 67 -19.96 10.00 -0.96
N TRP A 68 -20.99 9.13 -1.06
CA TRP A 68 -22.09 9.34 -1.99
C TRP A 68 -22.86 10.64 -1.73
N TYR A 69 -23.19 10.93 -0.46
CA TYR A 69 -23.85 12.20 -0.11
C TYR A 69 -22.92 13.41 -0.31
N MET A 70 -21.65 13.29 0.11
CA MET A 70 -20.68 14.38 -0.05
C MET A 70 -20.46 14.72 -1.52
N THR A 71 -20.27 13.73 -2.37
CA THR A 71 -20.05 13.96 -3.81
C THR A 71 -21.30 14.45 -4.51
N LYS A 72 -22.47 13.96 -4.13
CA LYS A 72 -23.76 14.41 -4.68
C LYS A 72 -24.08 15.87 -4.37
N TRP A 73 -23.73 16.35 -3.18
CA TRP A 73 -24.05 17.72 -2.75
C TRP A 73 -22.95 18.74 -3.02
N PHE A 74 -21.69 18.33 -2.96
CA PHE A 74 -20.55 19.25 -2.98
C PHE A 74 -19.55 18.96 -4.11
N GLY A 75 -19.82 17.96 -4.94
CA GLY A 75 -18.92 17.55 -6.02
C GLY A 75 -17.82 16.61 -5.55
N ASN A 76 -17.00 16.15 -6.49
CA ASN A 76 -16.02 15.09 -6.30
C ASN A 76 -14.56 15.58 -6.17
N SER A 77 -14.34 16.81 -5.70
CA SER A 77 -12.97 17.28 -5.46
C SER A 77 -12.29 16.48 -4.34
N VAL A 78 -10.97 16.36 -4.36
CA VAL A 78 -10.18 15.64 -3.32
C VAL A 78 -10.49 16.21 -1.93
N PHE A 79 -10.65 17.55 -1.84
CA PHE A 79 -11.06 18.21 -0.60
C PHE A 79 -12.38 17.68 -0.06
N VAL A 80 -13.43 17.67 -0.88
CA VAL A 80 -14.78 17.19 -0.50
C VAL A 80 -14.75 15.71 -0.10
N VAL A 81 -14.04 14.90 -0.85
CA VAL A 81 -13.93 13.45 -0.65
C VAL A 81 -13.26 13.13 0.69
N ARG A 82 -12.17 13.82 1.04
CA ARG A 82 -11.40 13.53 2.27
C ARG A 82 -11.88 14.26 3.51
N LEU A 83 -12.60 15.37 3.37
CA LEU A 83 -13.01 16.24 4.50
C LEU A 83 -13.68 15.49 5.66
N PRO A 84 -14.68 14.61 5.46
CA PRO A 84 -15.32 13.89 6.56
C PRO A 84 -14.36 13.04 7.38
N PHE A 85 -13.38 12.42 6.72
CA PHE A 85 -12.38 11.53 7.34
C PHE A 85 -11.33 12.34 8.11
N VAL A 86 -10.92 13.48 7.59
CA VAL A 86 -10.05 14.44 8.28
C VAL A 86 -10.70 14.95 9.55
N VAL A 87 -11.98 15.34 9.49
CA VAL A 87 -12.76 15.75 10.66
C VAL A 87 -12.86 14.62 11.69
N ALA A 88 -13.15 13.40 11.26
CA ALA A 88 -13.16 12.23 12.14
C ALA A 88 -11.79 11.99 12.80
N GLY A 89 -10.69 12.16 12.06
CA GLY A 89 -9.32 12.07 12.58
C GLY A 89 -9.01 13.13 13.64
N ILE A 90 -9.45 14.38 13.44
CA ILE A 90 -9.28 15.47 14.44
C ILE A 90 -10.07 15.15 15.71
N LEU A 91 -11.33 14.73 15.59
CA LEU A 91 -12.16 14.34 16.73
C LEU A 91 -11.58 13.15 17.49
N SER A 92 -10.91 12.22 16.78
CA SER A 92 -10.24 11.07 17.37
C SER A 92 -9.14 11.46 18.34
N VAL A 93 -8.39 12.55 18.09
CA VAL A 93 -7.38 13.07 19.04
C VAL A 93 -8.04 13.47 20.37
N TYR A 94 -9.19 14.15 20.30
CA TYR A 94 -9.94 14.52 21.49
C TYR A 94 -10.47 13.29 22.25
N PHE A 95 -11.03 12.31 21.56
CA PHE A 95 -11.53 11.10 22.19
C PHE A 95 -10.40 10.21 22.72
N MET A 96 -9.19 10.24 22.12
CA MET A 96 -8.01 9.59 22.68
C MET A 96 -7.64 10.18 24.05
N PHE A 97 -7.61 11.53 24.16
CA PHE A 97 -7.44 12.19 25.44
C PHE A 97 -8.51 11.75 26.45
N ARG A 98 -9.78 11.77 26.03
CA ARG A 98 -10.92 11.39 26.89
C ARG A 98 -10.83 9.95 27.37
N LEU A 99 -10.51 9.02 26.48
CA LEU A 99 -10.36 7.60 26.80
C LEU A 99 -9.29 7.38 27.87
N ALA A 100 -8.08 7.84 27.64
CA ALA A 100 -6.97 7.63 28.55
C ALA A 100 -7.16 8.37 29.88
N LYS A 101 -7.79 9.56 29.85
CA LYS A 101 -8.16 10.30 31.07
C LYS A 101 -9.18 9.56 31.90
N GLU A 102 -10.29 9.10 31.32
CA GLU A 102 -11.34 8.37 32.04
C GLU A 102 -10.84 7.00 32.52
N TRP A 103 -9.90 6.41 31.78
CA TRP A 103 -9.33 5.11 32.12
C TRP A 103 -8.28 5.19 33.23
N ILE A 104 -7.33 6.09 33.10
CA ILE A 104 -6.17 6.21 33.99
C ILE A 104 -6.16 7.54 34.74
N SER A 105 -5.85 8.65 34.05
CA SER A 105 -5.63 9.97 34.64
C SER A 105 -5.55 11.07 33.57
N THR A 106 -5.60 12.33 33.99
CA THR A 106 -5.36 13.46 33.07
C THR A 106 -3.97 13.41 32.46
N SER A 107 -2.97 13.03 33.25
CA SER A 107 -1.57 12.86 32.81
C SER A 107 -1.44 11.83 31.67
N ALA A 108 -2.02 10.64 31.85
CA ALA A 108 -2.07 9.62 30.80
C ALA A 108 -2.82 10.11 29.56
N GLY A 109 -3.91 10.87 29.77
CA GLY A 109 -4.69 11.49 28.68
C GLY A 109 -3.88 12.43 27.82
N LEU A 110 -3.08 13.32 28.41
CA LEU A 110 -2.24 14.29 27.68
C LEU A 110 -1.15 13.57 26.87
N LEU A 111 -0.46 12.58 27.46
CA LEU A 111 0.56 11.80 26.79
C LEU A 111 0.00 10.98 25.61
N SER A 112 -1.11 10.28 25.84
CA SER A 112 -1.76 9.49 24.80
C SER A 112 -2.26 10.36 23.64
N ALA A 113 -2.85 11.54 23.95
CA ALA A 113 -3.28 12.47 22.93
C ALA A 113 -2.11 13.06 22.13
N ALA A 114 -1.00 13.39 22.80
CA ALA A 114 0.20 13.92 22.15
C ALA A 114 0.78 12.91 21.15
N ALA A 115 0.99 11.65 21.57
CA ALA A 115 1.44 10.58 20.69
C ALA A 115 0.46 10.35 19.52
N PHE A 116 -0.84 10.21 19.80
CA PHE A 116 -1.86 9.97 18.80
C PHE A 116 -2.03 11.11 17.79
N ALA A 117 -1.79 12.36 18.23
CA ALA A 117 -1.90 13.53 17.36
C ALA A 117 -0.80 13.58 16.29
N THR A 118 0.40 13.09 16.60
CA THR A 118 1.63 13.34 15.84
C THR A 118 2.28 12.09 15.25
N LEU A 119 1.99 10.88 15.73
CA LEU A 119 2.45 9.65 15.10
C LEU A 119 1.87 9.51 13.69
N GLU A 120 2.71 9.03 12.76
CA GLU A 120 2.35 8.84 11.35
C GLU A 120 1.16 7.88 11.18
N PHE A 121 1.14 6.79 11.92
CA PHE A 121 0.13 5.75 11.81
C PHE A 121 -1.32 6.28 11.92
N PRO A 122 -1.77 6.93 13.02
CA PRO A 122 -3.11 7.50 13.08
C PRO A 122 -3.29 8.74 12.18
N LEU A 123 -2.21 9.47 11.86
CA LEU A 123 -2.25 10.63 10.98
C LEU A 123 -2.57 10.21 9.54
N LEU A 124 -1.85 9.24 8.99
CA LEU A 124 -1.99 8.74 7.63
C LEU A 124 -3.43 8.28 7.34
N TYR A 125 -3.96 7.38 8.18
CA TYR A 125 -5.31 6.84 8.01
C TYR A 125 -6.44 7.83 8.32
N SER A 126 -6.15 8.99 8.88
CA SER A 126 -7.12 10.08 9.00
C SER A 126 -7.16 11.02 7.80
N ARG A 127 -6.24 10.89 6.83
CA ARG A 127 -6.14 11.76 5.65
C ARG A 127 -6.59 11.10 4.35
N ILE A 128 -7.12 9.90 4.42
CA ILE A 128 -7.65 9.15 3.26
C ILE A 128 -9.14 8.88 3.41
N ALA A 129 -9.85 8.90 2.28
CA ALA A 129 -11.30 8.69 2.22
C ALA A 129 -11.66 7.20 2.27
N ARG A 130 -11.23 6.54 3.35
CA ARG A 130 -11.47 5.11 3.61
C ARG A 130 -12.06 4.90 5.01
N PRO A 131 -12.62 3.73 5.32
CA PRO A 131 -13.35 3.47 6.57
C PRO A 131 -12.56 3.70 7.85
N TYR A 132 -11.23 3.84 7.77
CA TYR A 132 -10.31 3.82 8.91
C TYR A 132 -10.56 4.94 9.93
N ALA A 133 -10.60 6.20 9.46
CA ALA A 133 -10.80 7.34 10.36
C ALA A 133 -12.16 7.30 11.08
N LEU A 134 -13.20 6.88 10.39
CA LEU A 134 -14.55 6.73 10.97
C LEU A 134 -14.57 5.60 12.01
N GLY A 135 -14.07 4.43 11.66
CA GLY A 135 -13.98 3.28 12.56
C GLY A 135 -13.15 3.58 13.81
N MET A 136 -12.03 4.30 13.65
CA MET A 136 -11.17 4.76 14.75
C MET A 136 -11.90 5.72 15.69
N LEU A 137 -12.61 6.72 15.14
CA LEU A 137 -13.41 7.64 15.94
C LEU A 137 -14.49 6.90 16.75
N PHE A 138 -15.24 6.02 16.10
CA PHE A 138 -16.33 5.31 16.77
C PHE A 138 -15.80 4.27 17.77
N ALA A 139 -14.67 3.61 17.52
CA ALA A 139 -14.01 2.75 18.49
C ALA A 139 -13.55 3.52 19.75
N LEU A 140 -12.96 4.71 19.56
CA LEU A 140 -12.58 5.60 20.67
C LEU A 140 -13.79 6.11 21.45
N MET A 141 -14.88 6.47 20.77
CA MET A 141 -16.15 6.84 21.42
C MET A 141 -16.72 5.68 22.23
N ALA A 142 -16.85 4.49 21.61
CA ALA A 142 -17.34 3.29 22.28
C ALA A 142 -16.52 2.97 23.54
N ALA A 143 -15.18 2.96 23.41
CA ALA A 143 -14.27 2.69 24.53
C ALA A 143 -14.39 3.77 25.64
N THR A 144 -14.57 5.04 25.28
CA THR A 144 -14.72 6.14 26.24
C THR A 144 -16.03 6.00 27.06
N PHE A 145 -17.15 5.73 26.40
CA PHE A 145 -18.42 5.53 27.11
C PHE A 145 -18.41 4.21 27.89
N TRP A 146 -17.82 3.17 27.33
CA TRP A 146 -17.68 1.88 27.98
C TRP A 146 -16.87 1.98 29.29
N ILE A 147 -15.70 2.63 29.29
CA ILE A 147 -14.87 2.72 30.51
C ILE A 147 -15.54 3.56 31.62
N ARG A 148 -16.33 4.57 31.26
CA ARG A 148 -17.12 5.35 32.22
C ARG A 148 -18.17 4.49 32.91
N ILE A 149 -18.81 3.59 32.16
CA ILE A 149 -19.78 2.65 32.71
C ILE A 149 -19.07 1.62 33.61
N VAL A 150 -17.95 1.07 33.16
CA VAL A 150 -17.15 0.10 33.94
C VAL A 150 -16.70 0.70 35.28
N LYS A 151 -16.21 1.95 35.27
CA LYS A 151 -15.74 2.68 36.46
C LYS A 151 -16.87 3.34 37.27
N GLN A 152 -18.11 3.11 36.91
CA GLN A 152 -19.29 3.70 37.57
C GLN A 152 -19.29 5.23 37.60
N ASN A 153 -18.67 5.86 36.61
CA ASN A 153 -18.62 7.31 36.44
C ASN A 153 -19.50 7.79 35.25
N GLN A 154 -20.51 7.00 34.94
CA GLN A 154 -21.38 7.22 33.78
C GLN A 154 -22.51 8.22 34.04
N LYS A 155 -22.98 8.84 32.94
CA LYS A 155 -24.27 9.50 32.83
C LYS A 155 -25.27 8.56 32.17
N PRO A 156 -26.60 8.73 32.38
CA PRO A 156 -27.59 7.90 31.70
C PRO A 156 -27.45 7.88 30.17
N THR A 157 -27.05 8.99 29.58
CA THR A 157 -26.81 9.13 28.14
C THR A 157 -25.62 8.30 27.63
N ASP A 158 -24.70 7.87 28.50
CA ASP A 158 -23.51 7.11 28.08
C ASP A 158 -23.90 5.73 27.57
N PHE A 159 -24.98 5.11 28.06
CA PHE A 159 -25.49 3.85 27.51
C PHE A 159 -26.02 4.00 26.08
N VAL A 160 -26.68 5.12 25.79
CA VAL A 160 -27.19 5.44 24.44
C VAL A 160 -26.01 5.68 23.48
N TRP A 161 -25.07 6.52 23.91
CA TRP A 161 -23.87 6.78 23.08
C TRP A 161 -23.01 5.54 22.87
N LEU A 162 -22.94 4.65 23.87
CA LEU A 162 -22.28 3.36 23.71
C LEU A 162 -22.96 2.53 22.62
N ALA A 163 -24.30 2.39 22.67
CA ALA A 163 -25.05 1.62 21.69
C ALA A 163 -24.84 2.14 20.26
N PHE A 164 -24.95 3.46 20.06
CA PHE A 164 -24.67 4.09 18.76
C PHE A 164 -23.24 3.89 18.31
N SER A 165 -22.26 4.08 19.18
CA SER A 165 -20.85 3.95 18.82
C SER A 165 -20.48 2.52 18.43
N LEU A 166 -21.02 1.51 19.14
CA LEU A 166 -20.82 0.09 18.80
C LEU A 166 -21.43 -0.25 17.42
N ALA A 167 -22.66 0.22 17.14
CA ALA A 167 -23.30 0.03 15.84
C ALA A 167 -22.50 0.72 14.72
N LEU A 168 -22.04 1.96 14.93
CA LEU A 168 -21.26 2.72 13.97
C LEU A 168 -19.87 2.09 13.70
N CYS A 169 -19.26 1.42 14.69
CA CYS A 169 -18.06 0.60 14.45
C CYS A 169 -18.35 -0.49 13.42
N ALA A 170 -19.48 -1.20 13.59
CA ALA A 170 -19.86 -2.29 12.68
C ALA A 170 -20.21 -1.80 11.27
N TYR A 171 -20.79 -0.61 11.14
CA TYR A 171 -21.02 0.03 9.85
C TYR A 171 -19.79 0.61 9.19
N SER A 172 -18.69 0.81 9.96
CA SER A 172 -17.46 1.43 9.43
C SER A 172 -16.46 0.42 8.93
N HIS A 173 -16.04 -0.55 9.76
CA HIS A 173 -15.00 -1.51 9.41
C HIS A 173 -15.12 -2.80 10.23
N TYR A 174 -14.87 -3.98 9.63
CA TYR A 174 -15.03 -5.26 10.32
C TYR A 174 -14.07 -5.44 11.52
N PHE A 175 -12.86 -4.92 11.47
CA PHE A 175 -11.96 -4.90 12.63
C PHE A 175 -12.39 -3.88 13.71
N ALA A 176 -13.05 -2.78 13.33
CA ALA A 176 -13.70 -1.90 14.31
C ALA A 176 -14.87 -2.61 14.99
N ALA A 177 -15.68 -3.38 14.24
CA ALA A 177 -16.72 -4.24 14.77
C ALA A 177 -16.18 -5.31 15.71
N LEU A 178 -15.06 -5.97 15.34
CA LEU A 178 -14.37 -6.94 16.18
C LEU A 178 -13.91 -6.30 17.51
N THR A 179 -13.28 -5.14 17.44
CA THR A 179 -12.85 -4.37 18.63
C THR A 179 -14.05 -4.00 19.50
N ALA A 180 -15.14 -3.54 18.90
CA ALA A 180 -16.40 -3.23 19.59
C ALA A 180 -17.02 -4.47 20.26
N ALA A 181 -17.01 -5.63 19.59
CA ALA A 181 -17.51 -6.89 20.13
C ALA A 181 -16.68 -7.36 21.33
N ILE A 182 -15.34 -7.25 21.26
CA ILE A 182 -14.45 -7.59 22.39
C ILE A 182 -14.71 -6.67 23.59
N LEU A 183 -14.90 -5.36 23.37
CA LEU A 183 -15.30 -4.42 24.42
C LEU A 183 -16.65 -4.80 25.02
N ALA A 184 -17.65 -5.07 24.18
CA ALA A 184 -18.98 -5.46 24.60
C ALA A 184 -18.95 -6.74 25.45
N PHE A 185 -18.24 -7.75 24.99
CA PHE A 185 -18.06 -9.01 25.72
C PHE A 185 -17.38 -8.80 27.07
N THR A 186 -16.27 -8.07 27.09
CA THR A 186 -15.50 -7.80 28.32
C THR A 186 -16.35 -7.06 29.36
N GLY A 187 -17.18 -6.11 28.94
CA GLY A 187 -18.04 -5.34 29.83
C GLY A 187 -19.07 -6.19 30.57
N THR A 188 -19.55 -7.30 30.00
CA THR A 188 -20.50 -8.19 30.66
C THR A 188 -19.94 -8.81 31.95
N PHE A 189 -18.63 -8.96 32.04
CA PHE A 189 -17.94 -9.51 33.22
C PHE A 189 -17.55 -8.45 34.25
N LEU A 190 -17.37 -7.20 33.81
CA LEU A 190 -16.87 -6.11 34.67
C LEU A 190 -17.99 -5.27 35.28
N ILE A 191 -19.12 -5.13 34.60
CA ILE A 191 -20.25 -4.31 35.03
C ILE A 191 -21.17 -5.13 35.92
N ARG A 192 -21.71 -4.52 36.99
CA ARG A 192 -22.54 -5.19 38.01
C ARG A 192 -23.82 -4.39 38.32
N GLY A 193 -24.77 -5.05 38.95
CA GLY A 193 -25.99 -4.43 39.51
C GLY A 193 -26.92 -3.82 38.46
N LYS A 194 -27.46 -2.64 38.74
CA LYS A 194 -28.39 -1.92 37.84
C LYS A 194 -27.77 -1.57 36.52
N ASN A 195 -26.48 -1.26 36.53
CA ASN A 195 -25.74 -0.86 35.33
C ASN A 195 -25.62 -2.04 34.34
N LEU A 196 -25.55 -3.28 34.80
CA LEU A 196 -25.51 -4.44 33.91
C LEU A 196 -26.78 -4.56 33.05
N LYS A 197 -27.99 -4.33 33.64
CA LYS A 197 -29.24 -4.36 32.88
C LYS A 197 -29.27 -3.28 31.79
N LEU A 198 -28.89 -2.04 32.13
CA LEU A 198 -28.82 -0.94 31.15
C LEU A 198 -27.73 -1.17 30.09
N TYR A 199 -26.64 -1.77 30.50
CA TYR A 199 -25.57 -2.15 29.59
C TYR A 199 -26.03 -3.21 28.58
N LEU A 200 -26.67 -4.28 29.03
CA LEU A 200 -27.25 -5.30 28.16
C LEU A 200 -28.32 -4.74 27.22
N LEU A 201 -29.14 -3.81 27.68
CA LEU A 201 -30.09 -3.08 26.82
C LEU A 201 -29.37 -2.25 25.76
N ALA A 202 -28.24 -1.60 26.11
CA ALA A 202 -27.44 -0.87 25.15
C ALA A 202 -26.83 -1.82 24.09
N LEU A 203 -26.36 -3.02 24.47
CA LEU A 203 -25.88 -4.03 23.54
C LEU A 203 -26.98 -4.53 22.60
N VAL A 204 -28.17 -4.80 23.13
CA VAL A 204 -29.35 -5.15 22.32
C VAL A 204 -29.70 -4.01 21.36
N GLY A 205 -29.70 -2.76 21.84
CA GLY A 205 -29.90 -1.58 20.98
C GLY A 205 -28.89 -1.47 19.85
N ALA A 206 -27.59 -1.68 20.13
CA ALA A 206 -26.55 -1.70 19.12
C ALA A 206 -26.78 -2.81 18.08
N PHE A 207 -27.15 -4.00 18.53
CA PHE A 207 -27.46 -5.12 17.64
C PHE A 207 -28.67 -4.81 16.76
N LEU A 208 -29.76 -4.32 17.34
CA LEU A 208 -30.96 -3.96 16.58
C LEU A 208 -30.70 -2.89 15.52
N LEU A 209 -29.85 -1.92 15.82
CA LEU A 209 -29.39 -0.93 14.82
C LEU A 209 -28.62 -1.58 13.65
N TYR A 210 -27.94 -2.71 13.88
CA TYR A 210 -27.16 -3.40 12.85
C TYR A 210 -27.98 -4.45 12.08
N VAL A 211 -29.14 -4.91 12.60
CA VAL A 211 -29.98 -5.94 11.96
C VAL A 211 -30.25 -5.67 10.48
N PRO A 212 -30.57 -4.44 10.03
CA PRO A 212 -30.83 -4.19 8.60
C PRO A 212 -29.63 -4.47 7.70
N TYR A 213 -28.41 -4.46 8.24
CA TYR A 213 -27.18 -4.70 7.48
C TYR A 213 -26.75 -6.17 7.44
N ILE A 214 -27.29 -7.02 8.27
CA ILE A 214 -26.90 -8.44 8.37
C ILE A 214 -26.93 -9.17 7.02
N PRO A 215 -27.94 -9.00 6.13
CA PRO A 215 -27.95 -9.68 4.83
C PRO A 215 -26.76 -9.25 3.94
N ILE A 216 -26.36 -7.98 4.00
CA ILE A 216 -25.21 -7.45 3.25
C ILE A 216 -23.91 -8.00 3.85
N PHE A 217 -23.79 -8.00 5.18
CA PHE A 217 -22.64 -8.58 5.87
C PHE A 217 -22.41 -10.05 5.51
N LEU A 218 -23.46 -10.88 5.53
CA LEU A 218 -23.37 -12.29 5.17
C LEU A 218 -22.95 -12.49 3.71
N HIS A 219 -23.46 -11.64 2.80
CA HIS A 219 -23.01 -11.65 1.41
C HIS A 219 -21.54 -11.24 1.28
N GLN A 220 -21.10 -10.14 1.91
CA GLN A 220 -19.71 -9.69 1.87
C GLN A 220 -18.75 -10.74 2.46
N LEU A 221 -19.18 -11.46 3.51
CA LEU A 221 -18.41 -12.57 4.08
C LEU A 221 -18.22 -13.72 3.07
N SER A 222 -19.20 -13.95 2.19
CA SER A 222 -19.12 -14.99 1.15
C SER A 222 -18.25 -14.63 -0.05
N LEU A 223 -17.88 -13.35 -0.22
CA LEU A 223 -17.01 -12.90 -1.33
C LEU A 223 -15.54 -13.34 -1.17
N GLY A 224 -15.14 -13.81 0.00
CA GLY A 224 -13.84 -14.44 0.21
C GLY A 224 -12.65 -13.51 0.50
N GLY A 225 -12.82 -12.23 0.68
CA GLY A 225 -11.76 -11.31 1.15
C GLY A 225 -10.65 -11.02 0.13
N VAL A 226 -9.47 -10.63 0.60
CA VAL A 226 -8.36 -10.04 -0.20
C VAL A 226 -7.18 -11.01 -0.44
N GLY A 227 -7.39 -12.32 -0.27
CA GLY A 227 -6.34 -13.34 -0.38
C GLY A 227 -5.65 -13.44 -1.75
N GLN A 228 -6.19 -12.81 -2.79
CA GLN A 228 -5.58 -12.78 -4.12
C GLN A 228 -4.31 -11.93 -4.18
N TRP A 229 -4.18 -10.93 -3.30
CA TRP A 229 -3.04 -10.00 -3.29
C TRP A 229 -2.38 -9.85 -1.91
N LEU A 230 -3.02 -10.31 -0.83
CA LEU A 230 -2.47 -10.30 0.51
C LEU A 230 -2.07 -11.71 0.93
N GLY A 231 -0.79 -11.92 1.19
CA GLY A 231 -0.29 -13.20 1.71
C GLY A 231 -0.55 -13.40 3.21
N PRO A 232 -0.43 -14.63 3.73
CA PRO A 232 -0.53 -14.91 5.16
C PRO A 232 0.57 -14.20 5.94
N PRO A 233 0.28 -13.66 7.17
CA PRO A 233 1.27 -12.93 7.95
C PRO A 233 2.39 -13.85 8.45
N GLU A 234 3.62 -13.33 8.45
CA GLU A 234 4.79 -13.97 9.03
C GLU A 234 4.72 -14.01 10.56
N ASN A 235 5.50 -14.88 11.19
CA ASN A 235 5.58 -14.98 12.66
C ASN A 235 6.10 -13.68 13.32
N SER A 236 6.96 -12.94 12.63
CA SER A 236 7.52 -11.65 13.07
C SER A 236 6.60 -10.45 12.83
N TRP A 237 5.43 -10.63 12.22
CA TRP A 237 4.56 -9.55 11.76
C TRP A 237 4.25 -8.51 12.85
N ILE A 238 3.94 -8.95 14.07
CA ILE A 238 3.64 -8.03 15.18
C ILE A 238 4.83 -7.12 15.53
N LEU A 239 6.06 -7.62 15.43
CA LEU A 239 7.25 -6.81 15.70
C LEU A 239 7.45 -5.74 14.63
N LYS A 240 7.22 -6.09 13.34
CA LYS A 240 7.23 -5.13 12.23
C LYS A 240 6.15 -4.07 12.44
N HIS A 241 4.93 -4.49 12.82
CA HIS A 241 3.83 -3.57 13.14
C HIS A 241 4.17 -2.61 14.29
N LEU A 242 4.73 -3.13 15.39
CA LEU A 242 5.14 -2.28 16.52
C LEU A 242 6.22 -1.28 16.13
N HIS A 243 7.12 -1.63 15.22
CA HIS A 243 8.11 -0.71 14.69
C HIS A 243 7.44 0.38 13.83
N TYR A 244 6.56 -0.04 12.91
CA TYR A 244 5.81 0.84 12.02
C TYR A 244 4.95 1.87 12.77
N VAL A 245 4.17 1.48 13.80
CA VAL A 245 3.29 2.41 14.52
C VAL A 245 4.04 3.51 15.30
N PHE A 246 5.35 3.33 15.50
CA PHE A 246 6.25 4.34 16.07
C PHE A 246 7.16 4.96 15.01
N ASN A 247 6.63 5.15 13.79
CA ASN A 247 7.28 5.80 12.67
C ASN A 247 8.55 5.09 12.17
N ASP A 248 8.72 3.79 12.39
CA ASP A 248 10.00 3.11 12.12
C ASP A 248 11.22 3.89 12.62
N SER A 249 11.07 4.56 13.78
CA SER A 249 12.06 5.46 14.36
C SER A 249 12.55 4.96 15.72
N ALA A 250 13.84 4.62 15.81
CA ALA A 250 14.44 4.21 17.07
C ALA A 250 14.33 5.31 18.14
N PHE A 251 14.41 6.59 17.76
CA PHE A 251 14.26 7.71 18.69
C PHE A 251 12.85 7.78 19.28
N VAL A 252 11.82 7.58 18.47
CA VAL A 252 10.42 7.54 18.94
C VAL A 252 10.22 6.36 19.88
N ILE A 253 10.68 5.17 19.50
CA ILE A 253 10.56 3.95 20.31
C ILE A 253 11.25 4.15 21.67
N LEU A 254 12.50 4.63 21.70
CA LEU A 254 13.24 4.87 22.93
C LEU A 254 12.59 5.94 23.81
N ALA A 255 12.07 7.04 23.23
CA ALA A 255 11.36 8.07 23.95
C ALA A 255 10.07 7.54 24.60
N VAL A 256 9.27 6.80 23.85
CA VAL A 256 8.03 6.18 24.35
C VAL A 256 8.34 5.20 25.46
N LEU A 257 9.34 4.33 25.30
CA LEU A 257 9.77 3.38 26.35
C LEU A 257 10.28 4.09 27.59
N ALA A 258 11.13 5.12 27.45
CA ALA A 258 11.64 5.90 28.58
C ALA A 258 10.52 6.59 29.36
N ILE A 259 9.55 7.21 28.64
CA ILE A 259 8.39 7.85 29.26
C ILE A 259 7.50 6.80 29.94
N THR A 260 7.28 5.65 29.32
CA THR A 260 6.52 4.53 29.90
C THR A 260 7.16 4.09 31.23
N VAL A 261 8.45 3.79 31.23
CA VAL A 261 9.21 3.33 32.41
C VAL A 261 9.22 4.41 33.49
N ALA A 262 9.45 5.68 33.11
CA ALA A 262 9.43 6.80 34.05
C ALA A 262 8.08 6.91 34.78
N GLY A 263 6.95 6.71 34.08
CA GLY A 263 5.63 6.71 34.71
C GLY A 263 5.52 5.68 35.83
N PHE A 264 5.93 4.45 35.59
CA PHE A 264 5.88 3.38 36.59
C PHE A 264 6.84 3.58 37.76
N ILE A 265 8.06 4.12 37.52
CA ILE A 265 9.06 4.36 38.58
C ILE A 265 8.64 5.54 39.46
N ILE A 266 8.18 6.64 38.86
CA ILE A 266 7.95 7.92 39.54
C ILE A 266 6.63 7.92 40.29
N PHE A 267 5.57 7.39 39.70
CA PHE A 267 4.23 7.42 40.30
C PHE A 267 3.89 6.16 41.09
N LYS A 268 4.61 5.05 40.86
CA LYS A 268 4.40 3.76 41.56
C LYS A 268 2.91 3.39 41.62
N PRO A 269 2.21 3.34 40.47
CA PRO A 269 0.76 3.14 40.48
C PRO A 269 0.39 1.81 41.12
N THR A 270 -0.78 1.73 41.75
CA THR A 270 -1.34 0.48 42.20
C THR A 270 -1.61 -0.41 41.00
N LYS A 271 -0.91 -1.54 40.92
CA LYS A 271 -1.03 -2.48 39.80
C LYS A 271 -2.40 -3.19 39.87
N THR A 272 -3.33 -2.76 39.05
CA THR A 272 -4.64 -3.42 38.91
C THR A 272 -4.76 -4.02 37.51
N PHE A 273 -5.44 -5.15 37.43
CA PHE A 273 -5.76 -5.78 36.14
C PHE A 273 -6.42 -4.80 35.17
N GLN A 274 -7.44 -4.08 35.66
CA GLN A 274 -8.22 -3.15 34.82
C GLN A 274 -7.40 -2.00 34.26
N ASN A 275 -6.39 -1.49 34.98
CA ASN A 275 -5.66 -0.30 34.54
C ASN A 275 -4.44 -0.64 33.67
N HIS A 276 -3.82 -1.81 33.83
CA HIS A 276 -2.54 -2.12 33.16
C HIS A 276 -2.64 -3.33 32.22
N VAL A 277 -3.34 -4.41 32.62
CA VAL A 277 -3.40 -5.63 31.82
C VAL A 277 -4.53 -5.56 30.78
N LEU A 278 -5.69 -5.08 31.17
CA LEU A 278 -6.86 -5.04 30.31
C LEU A 278 -6.66 -4.19 29.04
N PRO A 279 -6.08 -2.96 29.07
CA PRO A 279 -5.79 -2.22 27.84
C PRO A 279 -4.86 -3.00 26.90
N PHE A 280 -3.83 -3.67 27.43
CA PHE A 280 -2.95 -4.50 26.61
C PHE A 280 -3.70 -5.66 25.96
N LEU A 281 -4.58 -6.35 26.70
CA LEU A 281 -5.39 -7.44 26.12
C LEU A 281 -6.35 -6.93 25.04
N LEU A 282 -6.95 -5.75 25.22
CA LEU A 282 -7.84 -5.15 24.22
C LEU A 282 -7.10 -4.72 22.94
N PHE A 283 -5.80 -4.42 23.04
CA PHE A 283 -4.94 -4.26 21.87
C PHE A 283 -4.58 -5.61 21.24
N LEU A 284 -4.17 -6.58 22.06
CA LEU A 284 -3.65 -7.86 21.59
C LEU A 284 -4.72 -8.78 20.99
N CYS A 285 -5.94 -8.81 21.55
CA CYS A 285 -6.97 -9.73 21.08
C CYS A 285 -7.38 -9.53 19.62
N PRO A 286 -7.64 -8.31 19.09
CA PRO A 286 -7.92 -8.11 17.67
C PRO A 286 -6.77 -8.56 16.77
N PHE A 287 -5.51 -8.34 17.20
CA PHE A 287 -4.34 -8.87 16.49
C PHE A 287 -4.36 -10.40 16.43
N LEU A 288 -4.52 -11.08 17.57
CA LEU A 288 -4.50 -12.54 17.60
C LEU A 288 -5.63 -13.13 16.72
N VAL A 289 -6.83 -12.58 16.80
CA VAL A 289 -7.95 -13.01 15.95
C VAL A 289 -7.61 -12.80 14.48
N GLY A 290 -7.13 -11.62 14.10
CA GLY A 290 -6.73 -11.30 12.73
C GLY A 290 -5.58 -12.19 12.23
N PHE A 291 -4.58 -12.44 13.07
CA PHE A 291 -3.40 -13.25 12.75
C PHE A 291 -3.77 -14.72 12.47
N TYR A 292 -4.50 -15.35 13.38
CA TYR A 292 -4.90 -16.75 13.20
C TYR A 292 -5.94 -16.91 12.10
N TYR A 293 -6.86 -15.98 11.94
CA TYR A 293 -7.81 -15.97 10.83
C TYR A 293 -7.08 -15.84 9.48
N SER A 294 -6.09 -14.94 9.40
CA SER A 294 -5.32 -14.72 8.15
C SER A 294 -4.48 -15.90 7.75
N ARG A 295 -4.01 -16.71 8.70
CA ARG A 295 -3.20 -17.91 8.41
C ARG A 295 -4.02 -19.14 8.08
N ASN A 296 -5.22 -19.26 8.64
CA ASN A 296 -5.98 -20.53 8.57
C ASN A 296 -7.25 -20.45 7.72
N VAL A 297 -7.74 -19.23 7.43
CA VAL A 297 -9.00 -19.04 6.71
C VAL A 297 -8.78 -18.18 5.46
N ASN A 298 -8.45 -16.89 5.65
CA ASN A 298 -8.25 -15.94 4.56
C ASN A 298 -7.39 -14.76 5.03
N PRO A 299 -6.32 -14.40 4.30
CA PRO A 299 -5.48 -13.25 4.64
C PRO A 299 -6.29 -11.95 4.66
N VAL A 300 -6.32 -11.29 5.83
CA VAL A 300 -7.01 -10.00 6.04
C VAL A 300 -6.23 -9.04 6.95
N LEU A 301 -5.16 -9.52 7.62
CA LEU A 301 -4.40 -8.74 8.57
C LEU A 301 -3.47 -7.78 7.85
N GLN A 302 -3.68 -6.49 8.06
CA GLN A 302 -2.85 -5.37 7.59
C GLN A 302 -2.64 -4.39 8.75
N ASP A 303 -1.65 -3.51 8.65
CA ASP A 303 -1.40 -2.48 9.67
C ASP A 303 -2.66 -1.64 9.94
N SER A 304 -3.37 -1.24 8.90
CA SER A 304 -4.63 -0.48 8.97
C SER A 304 -5.71 -1.14 9.82
N THR A 305 -5.76 -2.47 9.86
CA THR A 305 -6.80 -3.21 10.62
C THR A 305 -6.61 -3.12 12.13
N LEU A 306 -5.39 -2.87 12.61
CA LEU A 306 -5.09 -2.70 14.04
C LEU A 306 -5.22 -1.25 14.52
N LEU A 307 -5.55 -0.31 13.62
CA LEU A 307 -5.78 1.08 13.98
C LEU A 307 -6.85 1.23 15.07
N PHE A 308 -7.88 0.40 15.05
CA PHE A 308 -9.01 0.46 15.98
C PHE A 308 -8.65 -0.01 17.40
N SER A 309 -7.64 -0.84 17.55
CA SER A 309 -7.11 -1.32 18.84
C SER A 309 -5.88 -0.56 19.32
N PHE A 310 -5.20 0.19 18.46
CA PHE A 310 -4.03 1.01 18.79
C PHE A 310 -4.24 1.99 19.97
N PRO A 311 -5.40 2.65 20.13
CA PRO A 311 -5.68 3.48 21.30
C PRO A 311 -5.48 2.76 22.63
N PHE A 312 -5.83 1.49 22.73
CA PHE A 312 -5.64 0.70 23.94
C PHE A 312 -4.16 0.45 24.24
N PHE A 313 -3.35 0.30 23.19
CA PHE A 313 -1.90 0.19 23.36
C PHE A 313 -1.30 1.47 23.95
N LEU A 314 -1.73 2.65 23.50
CA LEU A 314 -1.31 3.93 24.09
C LEU A 314 -1.79 4.07 25.54
N VAL A 315 -3.03 3.66 25.86
CA VAL A 315 -3.52 3.62 27.25
C VAL A 315 -2.65 2.70 28.11
N PHE A 316 -2.27 1.53 27.60
CA PHE A 316 -1.37 0.60 28.29
C PHE A 316 0.00 1.23 28.55
N LEU A 317 0.65 1.79 27.55
CA LEU A 317 1.98 2.38 27.66
C LEU A 317 2.01 3.51 28.71
N PHE A 318 1.01 4.38 28.70
CA PHE A 318 0.97 5.52 29.64
C PHE A 318 0.17 5.25 30.91
N SER A 319 -0.22 3.99 31.16
CA SER A 319 -1.00 3.63 32.36
C SER A 319 -0.26 3.82 33.68
N GLY A 320 1.06 3.98 33.65
CA GLY A 320 1.88 4.33 34.82
C GLY A 320 1.74 5.78 35.27
N TRP A 321 1.24 6.69 34.41
CA TRP A 321 1.16 8.11 34.70
C TRP A 321 -0.11 8.48 35.45
N ASN A 322 0.04 8.95 36.69
CA ASN A 322 -1.04 9.45 37.54
C ASN A 322 -0.95 10.97 37.68
N ASP A 323 -2.04 11.58 38.14
CA ASP A 323 -2.06 13.02 38.50
C ASP A 323 -1.24 13.26 39.78
N GLY A 324 -0.84 14.53 40.05
CA GLY A 324 -0.11 14.95 41.24
C GLY A 324 1.36 15.36 41.02
N LYS A 325 1.88 15.21 39.79
CA LYS A 325 3.20 15.72 39.39
C LYS A 325 3.08 16.47 38.04
N GLU A 326 2.25 17.50 38.01
CA GLU A 326 1.80 18.19 36.79
C GLU A 326 2.96 18.73 35.95
N LYS A 327 3.99 19.37 36.60
CA LYS A 327 5.16 19.88 35.87
C LYS A 327 5.91 18.82 35.11
N LEU A 328 6.04 17.62 35.70
CA LEU A 328 6.72 16.49 35.05
C LEU A 328 5.88 15.96 33.90
N THR A 329 4.56 15.82 34.09
CA THR A 329 3.62 15.46 33.03
C THR A 329 3.71 16.40 31.83
N TYR A 330 3.71 17.71 32.09
CA TYR A 330 3.79 18.71 31.02
C TYR A 330 5.13 18.64 30.27
N ALA A 331 6.24 18.45 30.99
CA ALA A 331 7.55 18.26 30.38
C ALA A 331 7.60 16.97 29.52
N ALA A 332 7.13 15.86 30.05
CA ALA A 332 7.07 14.58 29.32
C ALA A 332 6.16 14.67 28.09
N THR A 333 5.00 15.33 28.21
CA THR A 333 4.09 15.55 27.09
C THR A 333 4.72 16.43 26.01
N GLY A 334 5.42 17.50 26.40
CA GLY A 334 6.14 18.37 25.47
C GLY A 334 7.27 17.65 24.74
N ILE A 335 8.07 16.84 25.46
CA ILE A 335 9.15 16.03 24.87
C ILE A 335 8.58 15.01 23.88
N LEU A 336 7.55 14.26 24.28
CA LEU A 336 6.92 13.25 23.42
C LEU A 336 6.35 13.90 22.15
N LEU A 337 5.60 15.00 22.31
CA LEU A 337 5.03 15.75 21.19
C LEU A 337 6.11 16.23 20.22
N SER A 338 7.21 16.78 20.75
CA SER A 338 8.32 17.32 19.93
C SER A 338 9.04 16.19 19.17
N ILE A 339 9.35 15.07 19.82
CA ILE A 339 10.06 13.95 19.20
C ILE A 339 9.19 13.30 18.11
N THR A 340 7.92 13.01 18.40
CA THR A 340 7.03 12.39 17.43
C THR A 340 6.69 13.34 16.28
N LEU A 341 6.53 14.64 16.54
CA LEU A 341 6.35 15.66 15.51
C LEU A 341 7.58 15.77 14.60
N PHE A 342 8.78 15.82 15.18
CA PHE A 342 10.04 15.86 14.43
C PHE A 342 10.18 14.59 13.56
N SER A 343 9.93 13.43 14.14
CA SER A 343 10.01 12.16 13.40
C SER A 343 9.06 12.16 12.21
N THR A 344 7.79 12.50 12.40
CA THR A 344 6.81 12.51 11.32
C THR A 344 7.12 13.55 10.23
N THR A 345 7.51 14.79 10.62
CA THR A 345 7.63 15.88 9.65
C THR A 345 9.00 15.95 8.98
N ILE A 346 10.08 15.68 9.73
CA ILE A 346 11.47 15.85 9.26
C ILE A 346 12.12 14.51 8.93
N GLU A 347 12.08 13.53 9.84
CA GLU A 347 12.74 12.24 9.62
C GLU A 347 12.04 11.43 8.53
N LYS A 348 10.69 11.40 8.54
CA LYS A 348 9.87 10.63 7.57
C LYS A 348 9.44 11.43 6.35
N HIS A 349 9.66 12.73 6.33
CA HIS A 349 9.22 13.59 5.23
C HIS A 349 7.75 13.38 4.85
N PHE A 350 6.88 13.15 5.86
CA PHE A 350 5.49 12.71 5.67
C PHE A 350 4.72 13.54 4.64
N PHE A 351 4.92 14.86 4.60
CA PHE A 351 4.21 15.75 3.69
C PHE A 351 4.85 15.87 2.30
N GLN A 352 5.99 15.24 2.07
CA GLN A 352 6.67 15.17 0.77
C GLN A 352 6.56 13.78 0.13
N THR A 353 6.14 12.78 0.89
CA THR A 353 6.05 11.39 0.44
C THR A 353 4.66 11.08 -0.11
N ASN A 354 4.61 10.48 -1.30
CA ASN A 354 3.37 9.92 -1.86
C ASN A 354 3.13 8.54 -1.23
N HIS A 355 2.24 8.47 -0.26
CA HIS A 355 2.03 7.25 0.54
C HIS A 355 1.26 6.14 -0.19
N PHE A 356 0.40 6.46 -1.17
CA PHE A 356 -0.54 5.48 -1.72
C PHE A 356 -0.67 5.46 -3.24
N GLY A 357 -0.38 6.54 -3.94
CA GLY A 357 -0.54 6.58 -5.38
C GLY A 357 -0.16 7.93 -5.97
N VAL A 358 0.05 7.97 -7.27
CA VAL A 358 0.55 9.12 -8.03
C VAL A 358 -0.27 9.37 -9.29
N PHE A 359 -1.57 9.04 -9.28
CA PHE A 359 -2.43 9.21 -10.45
C PHE A 359 -2.56 10.68 -10.90
N LYS A 360 -2.51 11.64 -9.96
CA LYS A 360 -2.52 13.07 -10.26
C LYS A 360 -1.28 13.48 -11.04
N GLU A 361 -0.12 13.03 -10.57
CA GLU A 361 1.19 13.31 -11.17
C GLU A 361 1.29 12.65 -12.55
N LEU A 362 0.90 11.37 -12.69
CA LEU A 362 0.88 10.68 -13.97
C LEU A 362 -0.06 11.35 -14.99
N ALA A 363 -1.25 11.78 -14.54
CA ALA A 363 -2.20 12.50 -15.39
C ALA A 363 -1.61 13.85 -15.86
N ALA A 364 -0.91 14.57 -14.98
CA ALA A 364 -0.23 15.80 -15.34
C ALA A 364 0.84 15.55 -16.40
N HIS A 365 1.69 14.53 -16.23
CA HIS A 365 2.69 14.18 -17.25
C HIS A 365 2.06 13.79 -18.58
N ILE A 366 0.98 12.99 -18.58
CA ILE A 366 0.28 12.62 -19.82
C ILE A 366 -0.23 13.86 -20.54
N VAL A 367 -0.90 14.77 -19.82
CA VAL A 367 -1.50 15.97 -20.43
C VAL A 367 -0.42 16.96 -20.88
N ASP A 368 0.53 17.29 -20.02
CA ASP A 368 1.58 18.29 -20.30
C ASP A 368 2.50 17.84 -21.45
N TRP A 369 2.92 16.57 -21.43
CA TRP A 369 3.77 16.04 -22.50
C TRP A 369 3.00 15.88 -23.82
N ASN A 370 1.71 15.57 -23.79
CA ASN A 370 0.89 15.55 -25.00
C ASN A 370 0.79 16.95 -25.64
N LYS A 371 0.64 18.01 -24.82
CA LYS A 371 0.70 19.40 -25.29
C LYS A 371 2.06 19.78 -25.88
N GLU A 372 3.14 19.41 -25.18
CA GLU A 372 4.52 19.67 -25.66
C GLU A 372 4.78 19.03 -27.04
N THR A 373 4.13 17.92 -27.34
CA THR A 373 4.21 17.24 -28.63
C THR A 373 3.20 17.74 -29.66
N GLU A 374 2.50 18.85 -29.38
CA GLU A 374 1.41 19.38 -30.22
C GLU A 374 0.34 18.31 -30.53
N GLU A 375 0.00 17.49 -29.52
CA GLU A 375 -0.93 16.35 -29.62
C GLU A 375 -0.49 15.27 -30.63
N ASN A 376 0.79 15.24 -31.00
CA ASN A 376 1.37 14.26 -31.89
C ASN A 376 1.93 13.01 -31.15
N ALA A 377 1.32 12.66 -30.02
CA ALA A 377 1.66 11.46 -29.25
C ALA A 377 0.55 10.40 -29.29
N LEU A 378 0.94 9.12 -29.30
CA LEU A 378 0.08 7.99 -28.98
C LEU A 378 0.07 7.81 -27.46
N LEU A 379 -1.08 7.95 -26.82
CA LEU A 379 -1.22 7.91 -25.37
C LEU A 379 -1.61 6.50 -24.93
N ILE A 380 -0.76 5.86 -24.13
CA ILE A 380 -0.92 4.48 -23.68
C ILE A 380 -0.84 4.45 -22.16
N GLY A 381 -1.73 3.72 -21.54
CA GLY A 381 -1.74 3.48 -20.10
C GLY A 381 -1.73 2.00 -19.75
N ASP A 382 -1.29 1.70 -18.53
CA ASP A 382 -1.52 0.43 -17.88
C ASP A 382 -2.01 0.67 -16.45
N PHE A 383 -3.35 0.64 -16.29
CA PHE A 383 -4.04 0.96 -15.07
C PHE A 383 -5.09 -0.10 -14.77
N ASN A 384 -5.27 -0.47 -13.52
CA ASN A 384 -6.28 -1.46 -13.12
C ASN A 384 -7.68 -1.11 -13.62
N PHE A 385 -8.03 0.19 -13.58
CA PHE A 385 -9.31 0.69 -14.08
C PHE A 385 -9.13 2.04 -14.79
N PRO A 386 -9.73 2.24 -15.96
CA PRO A 386 -9.66 3.51 -16.70
C PRO A 386 -10.11 4.74 -15.89
N PHE A 387 -11.07 4.55 -14.97
CA PHE A 387 -11.59 5.62 -14.13
C PHE A 387 -10.49 6.29 -13.29
N TYR A 388 -9.45 5.56 -12.83
CA TYR A 388 -8.45 6.08 -11.91
C TYR A 388 -7.62 7.21 -12.51
N ILE A 389 -7.16 7.02 -13.72
CA ILE A 389 -6.38 8.04 -14.42
C ILE A 389 -7.29 9.12 -15.02
N ASN A 390 -8.46 8.74 -15.58
CA ASN A 390 -9.40 9.67 -16.17
C ASN A 390 -9.96 10.68 -15.17
N TYR A 391 -10.15 10.30 -13.89
CA TYR A 391 -10.56 11.22 -12.83
C TYR A 391 -9.67 12.48 -12.75
N TYR A 392 -8.37 12.35 -13.04
CA TYR A 392 -7.43 13.47 -13.04
C TYR A 392 -7.25 14.10 -14.42
N ILE A 393 -7.26 13.31 -15.48
CA ILE A 393 -7.14 13.83 -16.85
C ILE A 393 -8.33 14.75 -17.18
N GLU A 394 -9.56 14.31 -16.95
CA GLU A 394 -10.79 15.07 -17.25
C GLU A 394 -10.89 16.40 -16.50
N LYS A 395 -10.21 16.53 -15.34
CA LYS A 395 -10.14 17.79 -14.58
C LYS A 395 -9.13 18.79 -15.13
N GLN A 396 -8.20 18.35 -15.95
CA GLN A 396 -7.20 19.19 -16.58
C GLN A 396 -7.59 19.56 -18.00
N GLU A 397 -7.74 18.55 -18.87
CA GLU A 397 -8.20 18.69 -20.25
C GLU A 397 -8.84 17.38 -20.73
N PRO A 398 -9.79 17.43 -21.67
CA PRO A 398 -10.44 16.23 -22.20
C PRO A 398 -9.49 15.43 -23.11
N THR A 399 -8.49 14.80 -22.53
CA THR A 399 -7.53 13.93 -23.21
C THR A 399 -7.95 12.47 -23.01
N LYS A 400 -7.88 11.65 -24.04
CA LYS A 400 -8.26 10.24 -23.98
C LYS A 400 -7.07 9.35 -24.34
N LEU A 401 -6.79 8.34 -23.53
CA LEU A 401 -5.81 7.32 -23.86
C LEU A 401 -6.37 6.38 -24.95
N ALA A 402 -5.48 5.97 -25.84
CA ALA A 402 -5.82 4.98 -26.88
C ALA A 402 -5.96 3.57 -26.28
N LEU A 403 -5.15 3.25 -25.26
CA LEU A 403 -5.18 1.98 -24.55
C LEU A 403 -5.02 2.25 -23.05
N TYR A 404 -5.78 1.53 -22.21
CA TYR A 404 -5.75 1.67 -20.74
C TYR A 404 -5.16 0.47 -20.02
N ARG A 405 -4.99 -0.66 -20.71
CA ARG A 405 -4.47 -1.88 -20.13
C ARG A 405 -3.68 -2.68 -21.15
N THR A 406 -2.44 -2.99 -20.82
CA THR A 406 -1.50 -3.67 -21.71
C THR A 406 -1.13 -5.07 -21.21
N THR A 407 -1.42 -5.38 -19.97
CA THR A 407 -0.97 -6.60 -19.27
C THR A 407 -1.98 -7.76 -19.28
N ASP A 408 -3.14 -7.60 -19.92
CA ASP A 408 -4.07 -8.71 -20.15
C ASP A 408 -3.71 -9.51 -21.43
N GLU A 409 -4.37 -10.66 -21.63
CA GLU A 409 -4.07 -11.58 -22.75
C GLU A 409 -4.14 -10.94 -24.14
N THR A 410 -4.96 -9.90 -24.32
CA THR A 410 -5.17 -9.21 -25.60
C THR A 410 -4.40 -7.90 -25.69
N GLY A 411 -4.09 -7.29 -24.56
CA GLY A 411 -3.54 -5.94 -24.46
C GLY A 411 -2.18 -5.77 -25.14
N LEU A 412 -1.29 -6.75 -25.05
CA LEU A 412 0.02 -6.71 -25.72
C LEU A 412 -0.13 -6.81 -27.24
N ALA A 413 -1.05 -7.61 -27.75
CA ALA A 413 -1.32 -7.71 -29.18
C ALA A 413 -1.96 -6.42 -29.73
N GLU A 414 -2.89 -5.84 -28.97
CA GLU A 414 -3.52 -4.56 -29.29
C GLU A 414 -2.47 -3.43 -29.27
N LEU A 415 -1.64 -3.37 -28.25
CA LEU A 415 -0.51 -2.43 -28.16
C LEU A 415 0.40 -2.52 -29.38
N LYS A 416 0.81 -3.75 -29.75
CA LYS A 416 1.68 -3.96 -30.92
C LYS A 416 1.01 -3.45 -32.20
N SER A 417 -0.26 -3.77 -32.42
CA SER A 417 -1.02 -3.29 -33.57
C SER A 417 -1.08 -1.76 -33.61
N MET A 418 -1.38 -1.12 -32.47
CA MET A 418 -1.43 0.34 -32.36
C MET A 418 -0.06 1.00 -32.63
N VAL A 419 1.00 0.44 -32.07
CA VAL A 419 2.37 0.94 -32.29
C VAL A 419 2.75 0.81 -33.76
N ASP A 420 2.54 -0.34 -34.38
CA ASP A 420 2.92 -0.63 -35.77
C ASP A 420 2.16 0.28 -36.76
N THR A 421 0.88 0.52 -36.52
CA THR A 421 0.03 1.34 -37.41
C THR A 421 0.07 2.83 -37.13
N SER A 422 0.60 3.26 -35.96
CA SER A 422 0.59 4.66 -35.55
C SER A 422 1.34 5.57 -36.51
N SER A 423 0.70 6.66 -36.95
CA SER A 423 1.35 7.76 -37.68
C SER A 423 2.04 8.76 -36.76
N LYS A 424 1.74 8.74 -35.44
CA LYS A 424 2.27 9.68 -34.43
C LYS A 424 3.80 9.65 -34.38
N GLU A 425 4.42 10.75 -33.96
CA GLU A 425 5.87 10.85 -33.79
C GLU A 425 6.32 10.42 -32.40
N PHE A 426 5.43 10.55 -31.40
CA PHE A 426 5.72 10.22 -30.01
C PHE A 426 4.79 9.13 -29.47
N VAL A 427 5.23 8.45 -28.39
CA VAL A 427 4.41 7.64 -27.50
C VAL A 427 4.61 8.15 -26.10
N ILE A 428 3.51 8.37 -25.37
CA ILE A 428 3.54 8.62 -23.93
C ILE A 428 2.90 7.40 -23.27
N TYR A 429 3.69 6.69 -22.48
CA TYR A 429 3.27 5.51 -21.73
C TYR A 429 3.32 5.80 -20.24
N ALA A 430 2.24 5.51 -19.51
CA ALA A 430 2.18 5.63 -18.07
C ALA A 430 1.50 4.43 -17.44
N TRP A 431 2.04 3.95 -16.31
CA TRP A 431 1.48 2.82 -15.58
C TRP A 431 1.49 3.07 -14.07
N SER A 432 0.56 2.46 -13.35
CA SER A 432 0.48 2.53 -11.89
C SER A 432 -0.17 1.29 -11.31
N THR A 433 0.41 0.77 -10.20
CA THR A 433 -0.15 -0.29 -9.36
C THR A 433 -0.37 -1.65 -10.04
N VAL A 434 0.15 -1.80 -11.24
CA VAL A 434 0.29 -3.07 -11.94
C VAL A 434 1.76 -3.52 -11.88
N ASN A 435 2.04 -4.79 -12.12
CA ASN A 435 3.42 -5.21 -12.31
C ASN A 435 3.95 -4.62 -13.61
N GLN A 436 5.09 -3.97 -13.55
CA GLN A 436 5.77 -3.50 -14.75
C GLN A 436 5.99 -4.68 -15.69
N ALA A 437 5.53 -4.53 -16.94
CA ALA A 437 5.73 -5.50 -17.99
C ALA A 437 6.83 -4.99 -18.93
N PRO A 438 8.06 -5.53 -18.87
CA PRO A 438 9.17 -5.10 -19.74
C PRO A 438 8.83 -5.20 -21.22
N GLU A 439 7.90 -6.08 -21.53
CA GLU A 439 7.35 -6.33 -22.86
C GLU A 439 6.70 -5.10 -23.48
N VAL A 440 6.00 -4.32 -22.66
CA VAL A 440 5.31 -3.11 -23.13
C VAL A 440 6.31 -2.10 -23.70
N GLU A 441 7.36 -1.80 -22.94
CA GLU A 441 8.42 -0.90 -23.44
C GLU A 441 9.15 -1.49 -24.65
N ALA A 442 9.40 -2.79 -24.67
CA ALA A 442 10.06 -3.43 -25.79
C ALA A 442 9.28 -3.26 -27.10
N ILE A 443 7.94 -3.43 -27.05
CA ILE A 443 7.05 -3.20 -28.20
C ILE A 443 7.11 -1.74 -28.64
N ILE A 444 6.98 -0.80 -27.71
CA ILE A 444 7.02 0.63 -28.00
C ILE A 444 8.36 0.98 -28.65
N ARG A 445 9.47 0.49 -28.11
CA ARG A 445 10.83 0.78 -28.60
C ARG A 445 11.16 0.17 -29.95
N GLU A 446 10.38 -0.76 -30.48
CA GLU A 446 10.56 -1.23 -31.85
C GLU A 446 10.38 -0.11 -32.88
N LYS A 447 9.45 0.80 -32.68
CA LYS A 447 9.17 1.94 -33.57
C LYS A 447 9.57 3.30 -32.99
N PHE A 448 9.56 3.42 -31.67
CA PHE A 448 9.87 4.63 -30.92
C PHE A 448 11.07 4.39 -29.97
N PRO A 449 12.28 4.16 -30.49
CA PRO A 449 13.41 3.69 -29.69
C PRO A 449 14.07 4.78 -28.83
N ILE A 450 13.78 6.05 -29.07
CA ILE A 450 14.43 7.17 -28.39
C ILE A 450 13.59 7.54 -27.17
N GLU A 451 14.13 7.33 -25.98
CA GLU A 451 13.56 7.84 -24.74
C GLU A 451 13.84 9.35 -24.63
N VAL A 452 12.78 10.13 -24.41
CA VAL A 452 12.85 11.60 -24.33
C VAL A 452 12.78 12.06 -22.90
N LYS A 453 11.83 11.50 -22.12
CA LYS A 453 11.61 11.82 -20.70
C LYS A 453 11.15 10.57 -19.95
N ARG A 454 11.53 10.49 -18.69
CA ARG A 454 11.05 9.45 -17.74
C ARG A 454 10.87 10.06 -16.36
N GLU A 455 9.73 9.80 -15.75
CA GLU A 455 9.44 10.14 -14.36
C GLU A 455 9.04 8.86 -13.63
N THR A 456 9.81 8.53 -12.60
CA THR A 456 9.67 7.27 -11.84
C THR A 456 9.20 7.56 -10.43
N TYR A 457 8.20 6.82 -10.00
CA TYR A 457 7.63 6.86 -8.65
C TYR A 457 7.65 5.47 -8.04
N PHE A 458 7.30 5.36 -6.76
CA PHE A 458 7.10 4.04 -6.16
C PHE A 458 5.96 3.31 -6.89
N ASN A 459 6.28 2.17 -7.51
CA ASN A 459 5.34 1.31 -8.25
C ASN A 459 4.49 2.04 -9.31
N SER A 460 5.09 3.03 -9.98
CA SER A 460 4.42 3.82 -11.03
C SER A 460 5.44 4.57 -11.87
N GLU A 461 5.13 4.81 -13.14
CA GLU A 461 6.04 5.47 -14.06
C GLU A 461 5.31 6.17 -15.21
N ALA A 462 5.89 7.25 -15.73
CA ALA A 462 5.53 7.87 -17.00
C ALA A 462 6.77 7.99 -17.88
N VAL A 463 6.65 7.61 -19.16
CA VAL A 463 7.77 7.64 -20.11
C VAL A 463 7.29 8.20 -21.45
N MET A 464 8.06 9.10 -22.04
CA MET A 464 7.86 9.60 -23.41
C MET A 464 8.93 9.06 -24.34
N PHE A 465 8.49 8.44 -25.41
CA PHE A 465 9.34 7.90 -26.47
C PHE A 465 9.11 8.64 -27.78
N ARG A 466 10.13 8.68 -28.66
CA ARG A 466 10.06 9.28 -30.00
C ARG A 466 10.51 8.30 -31.08
N LYS A 467 9.93 8.43 -32.29
CA LYS A 467 10.42 7.76 -33.50
C LYS A 467 11.89 8.10 -33.78
N GLY A 468 12.63 7.15 -34.31
CA GLY A 468 14.00 7.36 -34.68
C GLY A 468 14.69 6.09 -35.14
N LYS A 469 15.98 6.20 -35.42
CA LYS A 469 16.81 5.02 -35.69
C LYS A 469 16.98 4.25 -34.39
N LYS A 470 16.68 2.94 -34.43
CA LYS A 470 16.89 2.05 -33.29
C LYS A 470 18.37 2.05 -32.90
N PRO A 471 18.75 2.35 -31.66
CA PRO A 471 20.13 2.19 -31.21
C PRO A 471 20.56 0.74 -31.41
N GLU A 472 21.82 0.55 -31.86
CA GLU A 472 22.40 -0.79 -31.93
C GLU A 472 22.38 -1.43 -30.51
N PRO A 473 22.12 -2.74 -30.39
CA PRO A 473 22.29 -3.42 -29.11
C PRO A 473 23.76 -3.35 -28.66
N ASN A 474 23.98 -3.29 -27.36
CA ASN A 474 25.36 -3.31 -26.84
C ASN A 474 26.04 -4.64 -27.16
N TYR A 475 25.28 -5.74 -27.10
CA TYR A 475 25.76 -7.07 -27.43
C TYR A 475 24.69 -7.83 -28.19
N THR A 476 25.11 -8.54 -29.26
CA THR A 476 24.26 -9.46 -30.03
C THR A 476 24.98 -10.79 -30.15
N PHE A 477 24.26 -11.88 -29.86
CA PHE A 477 24.79 -13.20 -30.10
C PHE A 477 24.74 -13.54 -31.60
N ASN A 478 25.89 -13.74 -32.21
CA ASN A 478 26.05 -13.99 -33.64
C ASN A 478 26.57 -15.39 -34.00
N PHE A 479 26.45 -16.36 -33.07
CA PHE A 479 26.93 -17.74 -33.19
C PHE A 479 28.48 -17.85 -33.30
N GLU A 480 29.20 -16.89 -32.80
CA GLU A 480 30.66 -16.92 -32.73
C GLU A 480 31.13 -16.84 -31.28
N LYS A 481 32.13 -17.66 -30.94
CA LYS A 481 32.79 -17.62 -29.64
C LYS A 481 33.71 -16.38 -29.59
N THR A 482 33.53 -15.58 -28.58
CA THR A 482 34.34 -14.37 -28.35
C THR A 482 34.79 -14.32 -26.89
N ASP A 483 35.57 -13.32 -26.52
CA ASP A 483 35.98 -13.14 -25.11
C ASP A 483 34.80 -12.93 -24.16
N VAL A 484 33.65 -12.44 -24.68
CA VAL A 484 32.45 -12.17 -23.89
C VAL A 484 31.35 -13.21 -24.09
N TRP A 485 31.31 -13.96 -25.20
CA TRP A 485 30.33 -14.98 -25.49
C TRP A 485 30.89 -16.39 -25.33
N ASN A 486 30.29 -17.20 -24.50
CA ASN A 486 30.59 -18.61 -24.31
C ASN A 486 29.35 -19.48 -24.59
N PHE A 487 29.48 -20.56 -25.33
CA PHE A 487 28.43 -21.53 -25.64
C PHE A 487 29.05 -22.81 -26.20
N ASN A 488 28.20 -23.87 -26.29
CA ASN A 488 28.63 -25.11 -26.95
C ASN A 488 28.47 -25.02 -28.48
N PRO A 489 29.53 -24.98 -29.29
CA PRO A 489 29.44 -24.89 -30.75
C PRO A 489 28.73 -26.06 -31.38
N ASP A 490 28.79 -27.25 -30.80
CA ASP A 490 28.16 -28.47 -31.32
C ASP A 490 26.61 -28.44 -31.19
N ALA A 491 26.09 -27.50 -30.40
CA ALA A 491 24.66 -27.25 -30.26
C ALA A 491 24.07 -26.38 -31.39
N ILE A 492 24.91 -25.84 -32.31
CA ILE A 492 24.41 -25.06 -33.45
C ILE A 492 23.70 -25.97 -34.43
N GLN A 493 22.49 -25.61 -34.81
CA GLN A 493 21.70 -26.22 -35.85
C GLN A 493 21.37 -25.20 -36.94
N THR A 494 21.25 -25.66 -38.19
CA THR A 494 20.76 -24.82 -39.29
C THR A 494 19.54 -25.54 -39.88
N ASP A 495 18.42 -24.84 -39.98
CA ASP A 495 17.21 -25.39 -40.56
C ASP A 495 17.24 -25.39 -42.11
N SER A 496 16.19 -25.90 -42.72
CA SER A 496 16.06 -25.96 -44.20
C SER A 496 15.97 -24.57 -44.87
N SER A 497 15.71 -23.52 -44.11
CA SER A 497 15.65 -22.13 -44.56
C SER A 497 16.97 -21.41 -44.40
N GLY A 498 18.00 -22.06 -43.84
CA GLY A 498 19.29 -21.47 -43.54
C GLY A 498 19.34 -20.69 -42.22
N ILE A 499 18.31 -20.75 -41.38
CA ILE A 499 18.28 -20.06 -40.09
C ILE A 499 19.11 -20.89 -39.10
N ARG A 500 20.10 -20.21 -38.49
CA ARG A 500 20.94 -20.80 -37.44
C ARG A 500 20.26 -20.66 -36.07
N SER A 501 20.35 -21.71 -35.27
CA SER A 501 19.87 -21.73 -33.88
C SER A 501 20.83 -22.49 -32.98
N VAL A 502 20.80 -22.20 -31.67
CA VAL A 502 21.44 -23.02 -30.64
C VAL A 502 20.37 -23.91 -29.99
N LEU A 503 20.60 -25.22 -30.01
CA LEU A 503 19.73 -26.19 -29.33
C LEU A 503 20.08 -26.20 -27.84
N ILE A 504 19.13 -25.78 -27.00
CA ILE A 504 19.20 -25.91 -25.56
C ILE A 504 18.37 -27.16 -25.20
N SER A 505 18.98 -28.16 -24.59
CA SER A 505 18.38 -29.47 -24.33
C SER A 505 18.72 -29.96 -22.92
N PRO A 506 18.06 -31.03 -22.43
CA PRO A 506 18.41 -31.60 -21.12
C PRO A 506 19.88 -32.02 -21.00
N GLU A 507 20.52 -32.42 -22.11
CA GLU A 507 21.94 -32.80 -22.16
C GLU A 507 22.86 -31.54 -22.21
N ASN A 508 22.34 -30.42 -22.71
CA ASN A 508 23.02 -29.14 -22.80
C ASN A 508 22.08 -28.03 -22.34
N PRO A 509 21.84 -27.89 -21.02
CA PRO A 509 20.77 -27.06 -20.50
C PRO A 509 21.09 -25.56 -20.50
N TYR A 510 22.34 -25.17 -20.81
CA TYR A 510 22.76 -23.78 -20.83
C TYR A 510 22.93 -23.28 -22.27
N GLY A 511 22.26 -22.16 -22.57
CA GLY A 511 22.40 -21.49 -23.84
C GLY A 511 23.61 -20.54 -23.90
N PRO A 512 23.66 -19.66 -24.92
CA PRO A 512 24.73 -18.69 -25.05
C PRO A 512 24.86 -17.82 -23.80
N THR A 513 26.04 -17.84 -23.19
CA THR A 513 26.34 -17.10 -21.97
C THR A 513 27.15 -15.85 -22.31
N LEU A 514 26.62 -14.66 -22.02
CA LEU A 514 27.38 -13.43 -22.02
C LEU A 514 28.04 -13.27 -20.64
N GLN A 515 29.35 -12.95 -20.63
CA GLN A 515 30.09 -12.68 -19.41
C GLN A 515 30.84 -11.34 -19.56
N ILE A 516 30.56 -10.40 -18.63
CA ILE A 516 31.11 -9.04 -18.69
C ILE A 516 31.61 -8.64 -17.30
N ALA A 517 32.74 -7.94 -17.24
CA ALA A 517 33.21 -7.33 -16.00
C ALA A 517 32.22 -6.24 -15.54
N LEU A 518 31.77 -6.32 -14.32
CA LEU A 518 30.79 -5.36 -13.77
C LEU A 518 31.39 -3.95 -13.69
N SER A 519 32.68 -3.84 -13.45
CA SER A 519 33.44 -2.56 -13.46
C SER A 519 33.33 -1.80 -14.78
N GLU A 520 33.25 -2.49 -15.94
CA GLU A 520 33.05 -1.84 -17.22
C GLU A 520 31.65 -1.24 -17.37
N LEU A 521 30.63 -1.92 -16.85
CA LEU A 521 29.26 -1.46 -16.92
C LEU A 521 29.05 -0.24 -16.01
N VAL A 522 29.57 -0.31 -14.78
CA VAL A 522 29.55 0.81 -13.83
C VAL A 522 30.32 2.03 -14.35
N ALA A 523 31.50 1.84 -14.96
CA ALA A 523 32.27 2.94 -15.54
C ALA A 523 31.53 3.67 -16.67
N LYS A 524 30.61 2.97 -17.37
CA LYS A 524 29.74 3.55 -18.41
C LYS A 524 28.46 4.15 -17.83
N GLY A 525 28.24 4.06 -16.50
CA GLY A 525 27.05 4.58 -15.84
C GLY A 525 25.80 3.72 -16.03
N TYR A 526 25.93 2.47 -16.48
CA TYR A 526 24.79 1.58 -16.66
C TYR A 526 24.25 1.08 -15.31
N THR A 527 22.94 1.09 -15.17
CA THR A 527 22.22 0.64 -13.97
C THR A 527 21.20 -0.46 -14.28
N GLU A 528 20.87 -0.65 -15.54
CA GLU A 528 19.81 -1.54 -15.99
C GLU A 528 20.20 -2.29 -17.26
N LEU A 529 19.56 -3.43 -17.45
CA LEU A 529 19.75 -4.30 -18.61
C LEU A 529 18.41 -4.80 -19.13
N THR A 530 18.23 -4.78 -20.45
CA THR A 530 17.15 -5.48 -21.15
C THR A 530 17.75 -6.56 -22.05
N VAL A 531 17.24 -7.77 -21.95
CA VAL A 531 17.62 -8.90 -22.80
C VAL A 531 16.44 -9.31 -23.67
N ARG A 532 16.61 -9.32 -24.98
CA ARG A 532 15.64 -9.86 -25.94
C ARG A 532 16.12 -11.19 -26.45
N VAL A 533 15.30 -12.20 -26.32
CA VAL A 533 15.58 -13.57 -26.80
C VAL A 533 14.56 -13.97 -27.83
N VAL A 534 14.98 -14.61 -28.92
CA VAL A 534 14.11 -15.14 -29.99
C VAL A 534 14.35 -16.64 -30.14
N CYS A 535 13.26 -17.42 -30.12
CA CYS A 535 13.27 -18.87 -30.33
C CYS A 535 12.59 -19.25 -31.63
N ALA A 536 13.04 -20.34 -32.27
CA ALA A 536 12.59 -20.74 -33.61
C ALA A 536 11.19 -21.35 -33.67
N GLU A 537 10.69 -21.94 -32.58
CA GLU A 537 9.45 -22.72 -32.54
C GLU A 537 8.38 -22.14 -31.64
N ASN A 538 7.13 -22.43 -32.06
CA ASN A 538 5.90 -21.92 -31.47
C ASN A 538 5.44 -22.76 -30.26
N ASP A 539 6.26 -22.94 -29.22
CA ASP A 539 5.83 -23.67 -28.05
C ASP A 539 5.12 -22.77 -27.03
N LYS A 540 3.96 -23.20 -26.55
CA LYS A 540 3.17 -22.42 -25.58
C LYS A 540 3.82 -22.39 -24.20
N ASP A 541 4.61 -23.38 -23.89
CA ASP A 541 5.22 -23.60 -22.59
C ASP A 541 6.76 -23.65 -22.75
N ASN A 542 7.35 -22.56 -23.22
CA ASN A 542 8.80 -22.48 -23.34
C ASN A 542 9.44 -22.57 -21.93
N PRO A 543 10.16 -23.65 -21.63
CA PRO A 543 10.69 -23.92 -20.30
C PRO A 543 11.98 -23.15 -19.97
N ILE A 544 12.45 -22.30 -20.89
CA ILE A 544 13.67 -21.51 -20.67
C ILE A 544 13.43 -20.45 -19.60
N GLN A 545 14.40 -20.36 -18.70
CA GLN A 545 14.56 -19.23 -17.78
C GLN A 545 15.75 -18.38 -18.23
N MET A 546 15.62 -17.06 -18.17
CA MET A 546 16.73 -16.15 -18.32
C MET A 546 17.39 -15.96 -16.97
N VAL A 547 18.67 -16.28 -16.85
CA VAL A 547 19.44 -16.16 -15.61
C VAL A 547 20.35 -14.96 -15.67
N PHE A 548 20.36 -14.20 -14.58
CA PHE A 548 21.28 -13.11 -14.28
C PHE A 548 22.06 -13.49 -13.03
N ASP A 549 23.35 -13.73 -13.18
CA ASP A 549 24.25 -14.18 -12.12
C ASP A 549 25.39 -13.16 -11.95
N GLN A 550 25.38 -12.48 -10.83
CA GLN A 550 26.35 -11.47 -10.47
C GLN A 550 27.23 -12.00 -9.32
N GLY A 551 28.53 -12.09 -9.53
CA GLY A 551 29.42 -12.71 -8.59
C GLY A 551 30.90 -12.43 -8.88
N ASN A 552 31.78 -13.08 -8.10
CA ASN A 552 33.21 -13.04 -8.23
C ASN A 552 33.82 -14.46 -8.12
N GLU A 553 35.14 -14.56 -8.02
CA GLU A 553 35.85 -15.86 -7.91
C GLU A 553 35.45 -16.68 -6.68
N THR A 554 34.88 -16.02 -5.65
CA THR A 554 34.46 -16.69 -4.40
C THR A 554 33.02 -17.20 -4.43
N GLY A 555 32.21 -16.79 -5.41
CA GLY A 555 30.83 -17.22 -5.63
C GLY A 555 29.89 -16.10 -6.10
N GLY A 556 28.68 -16.48 -6.49
CA GLY A 556 27.59 -15.54 -6.82
C GLY A 556 27.00 -14.90 -5.55
N TYR A 557 26.73 -13.59 -5.60
CA TYR A 557 26.07 -12.87 -4.50
C TYR A 557 24.70 -12.30 -4.90
N ALA A 558 24.40 -12.25 -6.18
CA ALA A 558 23.06 -11.92 -6.68
C ALA A 558 22.76 -12.85 -7.86
N TRP A 559 21.80 -13.73 -7.67
CA TRP A 559 21.32 -14.66 -8.68
C TRP A 559 19.81 -14.48 -8.83
N GLU A 560 19.36 -14.20 -10.04
CA GLU A 560 17.95 -14.07 -10.37
C GLU A 560 17.65 -14.88 -11.61
N SER A 561 16.47 -15.49 -11.69
CA SER A 561 15.96 -16.09 -12.91
C SER A 561 14.52 -15.68 -13.14
N ASP A 562 14.18 -15.44 -14.42
CA ASP A 562 12.82 -15.12 -14.85
C ASP A 562 12.39 -16.06 -15.97
N ALA A 563 11.16 -16.56 -15.86
CA ALA A 563 10.60 -17.49 -16.82
C ALA A 563 10.32 -16.81 -18.16
N PHE A 564 10.54 -17.54 -19.25
CA PHE A 564 10.20 -17.09 -20.60
C PHE A 564 8.69 -16.95 -20.74
N LYS A 565 8.18 -15.74 -20.74
CA LYS A 565 6.77 -15.47 -21.02
C LYS A 565 6.60 -15.24 -22.52
N LEU A 566 5.86 -16.13 -23.17
CA LEU A 566 5.53 -16.02 -24.59
C LEU A 566 4.74 -14.73 -24.85
N GLN A 567 5.26 -13.91 -25.75
CA GLN A 567 4.72 -12.59 -25.93
C GLN A 567 3.94 -12.36 -27.20
N PHE A 568 4.11 -13.09 -28.24
CA PHE A 568 3.29 -12.95 -29.46
C PHE A 568 3.20 -14.26 -30.24
N LYS A 569 2.00 -14.75 -30.41
CA LYS A 569 1.67 -15.88 -31.25
C LYS A 569 0.66 -15.52 -32.34
N LYS A 570 1.16 -15.36 -33.54
CA LYS A 570 0.48 -15.77 -34.79
C LYS A 570 1.59 -15.93 -35.84
N ASP A 571 1.88 -17.18 -36.22
CA ASP A 571 2.69 -17.50 -37.40
C ASP A 571 4.10 -16.89 -37.48
N GLY A 572 4.87 -16.90 -36.38
CA GLY A 572 6.24 -16.38 -36.35
C GLY A 572 7.07 -16.90 -35.17
N PRO A 573 8.38 -16.58 -35.13
CA PRO A 573 9.26 -17.01 -34.05
C PRO A 573 8.82 -16.41 -32.71
N ASN A 574 8.93 -17.19 -31.65
CA ASN A 574 8.65 -16.75 -30.29
C ASN A 574 9.76 -15.85 -29.77
N TRP A 575 9.42 -14.76 -29.14
CA TRP A 575 10.40 -13.93 -28.47
C TRP A 575 9.95 -13.50 -27.08
N GLY A 576 10.93 -13.27 -26.20
CA GLY A 576 10.73 -12.77 -24.85
C GLY A 576 11.68 -11.63 -24.54
N VAL A 577 11.30 -10.77 -23.62
CA VAL A 577 12.12 -9.68 -23.11
C VAL A 577 12.21 -9.80 -21.60
N PHE A 578 13.44 -9.65 -21.10
CA PHE A 578 13.74 -9.75 -19.67
C PHE A 578 14.40 -8.44 -19.25
N TYR A 579 14.09 -8.02 -18.04
CA TYR A 579 14.65 -6.84 -17.42
C TYR A 579 15.43 -7.23 -16.17
N TYR A 580 16.58 -6.63 -15.98
CA TYR A 580 17.40 -6.81 -14.80
C TYR A 580 18.00 -5.48 -14.34
N LYS A 581 17.95 -5.24 -13.03
CA LYS A 581 18.60 -4.09 -12.40
C LYS A 581 19.95 -4.53 -11.85
N LEU A 582 21.01 -3.84 -12.26
CA LEU A 582 22.37 -4.15 -11.81
C LEU A 582 22.50 -3.86 -10.30
N ASN A 583 23.01 -4.84 -9.56
CA ASN A 583 23.36 -4.61 -8.17
C ASN A 583 24.73 -3.91 -8.08
N ALA A 584 24.97 -3.18 -6.99
CA ALA A 584 26.25 -2.55 -6.75
C ALA A 584 27.38 -3.60 -6.73
N ALA A 585 28.51 -3.29 -7.37
CA ALA A 585 29.67 -4.15 -7.33
C ALA A 585 30.23 -4.25 -5.92
N GLN A 586 30.59 -5.46 -5.51
CA GLN A 586 31.23 -5.73 -4.21
C GLN A 586 32.76 -5.73 -4.33
N SER A 587 33.30 -5.97 -5.54
CA SER A 587 34.72 -5.94 -5.83
C SER A 587 35.01 -5.53 -7.29
N GLN A 588 36.26 -5.21 -7.61
CA GLN A 588 36.66 -4.92 -8.98
C GLN A 588 36.68 -6.18 -9.88
N ALA A 589 36.74 -7.36 -9.29
CA ALA A 589 36.71 -8.63 -9.98
C ALA A 589 35.32 -9.19 -10.25
N ASP A 590 34.28 -8.41 -9.93
CA ASP A 590 32.90 -8.85 -10.11
C ASP A 590 32.53 -8.95 -11.59
N VAL A 591 31.79 -10.01 -11.90
CA VAL A 591 31.35 -10.36 -13.26
C VAL A 591 29.84 -10.53 -13.27
N LEU A 592 29.19 -10.06 -14.33
CA LEU A 592 27.81 -10.36 -14.65
C LEU A 592 27.79 -11.44 -15.73
N LYS A 593 27.10 -12.56 -15.45
CA LYS A 593 26.81 -13.62 -16.42
C LYS A 593 25.32 -13.60 -16.73
N ILE A 594 25.00 -13.69 -18.01
CA ILE A 594 23.62 -13.68 -18.51
C ILE A 594 23.46 -14.83 -19.48
N TYR A 595 22.54 -15.74 -19.19
CA TYR A 595 22.34 -16.94 -20.00
C TYR A 595 20.92 -17.49 -19.91
N PRO A 596 20.38 -18.02 -21.00
CA PRO A 596 19.17 -18.84 -20.97
C PRO A 596 19.50 -20.23 -20.41
N TRP A 597 18.62 -20.70 -19.52
CA TRP A 597 18.74 -21.98 -18.84
C TRP A 597 17.46 -22.79 -18.99
N LEU A 598 17.61 -24.05 -19.44
CA LEU A 598 16.53 -25.03 -19.46
C LEU A 598 16.45 -25.71 -18.09
N SER A 599 15.50 -25.29 -17.26
CA SER A 599 15.33 -25.84 -15.92
C SER A 599 14.62 -27.20 -15.94
N GLU A 600 13.65 -27.36 -16.83
CA GLU A 600 12.82 -28.57 -17.01
C GLU A 600 12.23 -28.57 -18.43
N GLY A 601 11.78 -29.71 -18.92
CA GLY A 601 11.00 -29.83 -20.16
C GLY A 601 11.77 -30.21 -21.41
N GLU A 602 11.20 -29.88 -22.57
CA GLU A 602 11.72 -30.27 -23.89
C GLU A 602 12.75 -29.26 -24.43
N SER A 603 13.52 -29.68 -25.42
CA SER A 603 14.57 -28.87 -26.04
C SER A 603 14.00 -27.65 -26.75
N VAL A 604 14.71 -26.54 -26.69
CA VAL A 604 14.35 -25.26 -27.33
C VAL A 604 15.45 -24.77 -28.25
N LYS A 605 15.07 -24.18 -29.40
CA LYS A 605 15.99 -23.63 -30.40
C LYS A 605 16.03 -22.12 -30.29
N LEU A 606 17.13 -21.56 -29.79
CA LEU A 606 17.35 -20.13 -29.67
C LEU A 606 18.00 -19.59 -30.95
N THR A 607 17.38 -18.58 -31.56
CA THR A 607 17.84 -17.99 -32.83
C THR A 607 18.52 -16.64 -32.67
N SER A 608 18.22 -15.89 -31.60
CA SER A 608 18.83 -14.58 -31.37
C SER A 608 18.81 -14.22 -29.88
N MET A 609 19.83 -13.50 -29.43
CA MET A 609 19.89 -12.87 -28.12
C MET A 609 20.54 -11.51 -28.25
N GLU A 610 19.81 -10.48 -27.86
CA GLU A 610 20.26 -9.07 -27.90
C GLU A 610 20.22 -8.49 -26.49
N LEU A 611 21.26 -7.77 -26.11
CA LEU A 611 21.37 -7.12 -24.80
C LEU A 611 21.55 -5.62 -24.96
N ARG A 612 20.84 -4.87 -24.12
CA ARG A 612 20.89 -3.40 -24.07
C ARG A 612 21.06 -2.97 -22.63
N PHE A 613 22.19 -2.34 -22.35
CA PHE A 613 22.48 -1.72 -21.06
C PHE A 613 22.06 -0.25 -21.09
N ARG A 614 21.60 0.24 -19.93
CA ARG A 614 21.19 1.63 -19.71
C ARG A 614 21.75 2.18 -18.41
#